data_eed84b3dfe650e4438547010a0b7c157
#
_entry.id   eed84b3dfe650e4438547010a0b7c157
#
_cell.length_a   1.000
_cell.length_b   1.000
_cell.length_c   1.000
_cell.angle_alpha   90.00
_cell.angle_beta   90.00
_cell.angle_gamma   90.00
#
_symmetry.space_group_name_H-M   'P 1'
#
loop_
_entity.id
_entity.type
_entity.pdbx_description
1 polymer ?
#
loop_
_entity_poly.entity_id
_entity_poly.type
_entity_poly.pdbx_seq_one_letter_code
_entity_poly.pdbx_strand_id
1 'polypeptide(L)'
;MSLLQKCWQFLVNHFEDNHSLIHFELTATQWKALVREHLTPIIEKELQVKQIADFVWASEYNSLGMRKVISFFYLNNAYATFKWGWNFEFIPKCSGSKVVWARTDKSIYTHVYELSKDFYNSDGTNRKKREAYDRTIVSRYFVIEKNAKNVIKKIVKDHKKTLKYLLPTIQEYYRSTETMELILRRIDLNLENPYYCFINPGLLISKVFILYYLKSKEKAISDFEKISFQCEDIKNQYYKKLLSMEEYSPKR
;
A
#
# COMPACT_ATOMS: atom_id res chain seq x y z
N MET A 1 36.70 -30.95 -3.15
CA MET A 1 35.91 -29.96 -2.40
C MET A 1 36.35 -28.57 -2.86
N SER A 2 35.42 -27.80 -3.42
CA SER A 2 35.75 -26.45 -3.94
C SER A 2 36.09 -25.48 -2.81
N LEU A 3 36.82 -24.41 -3.12
CA LEU A 3 37.15 -23.35 -2.16
C LEU A 3 35.92 -22.78 -1.46
N LEU A 4 34.82 -22.63 -2.21
CA LEU A 4 33.51 -22.22 -1.70
C LEU A 4 32.91 -23.21 -0.69
N GLN A 5 33.06 -24.51 -0.91
CA GLN A 5 32.61 -25.52 0.05
C GLN A 5 33.46 -25.50 1.33
N LYS A 6 34.77 -25.25 1.24
CA LYS A 6 35.64 -25.09 2.41
C LYS A 6 35.30 -23.83 3.20
N CYS A 7 35.07 -22.71 2.53
CA CYS A 7 34.62 -21.46 3.18
C CYS A 7 33.24 -21.61 3.82
N TRP A 8 32.32 -22.31 3.17
CA TRP A 8 31.01 -22.60 3.74
C TRP A 8 31.09 -23.53 4.96
N GLN A 9 31.89 -24.60 4.87
CA GLN A 9 32.12 -25.51 5.98
C GLN A 9 32.79 -24.81 7.15
N PHE A 10 33.80 -23.93 6.88
CA PHE A 10 34.44 -23.11 7.89
C PHE A 10 33.47 -22.15 8.55
N LEU A 11 32.60 -21.51 7.77
CA LEU A 11 31.55 -20.63 8.31
C LEU A 11 30.54 -21.42 9.13
N VAL A 12 30.07 -22.58 8.65
CA VAL A 12 29.13 -23.45 9.37
C VAL A 12 29.76 -23.93 10.69
N ASN A 13 30.99 -24.47 10.65
CA ASN A 13 31.70 -24.94 11.85
C ASN A 13 32.01 -23.80 12.83
N HIS A 14 32.29 -22.60 12.33
CA HIS A 14 32.56 -21.44 13.20
C HIS A 14 31.26 -20.87 13.81
N PHE A 15 30.12 -21.12 13.18
CA PHE A 15 28.80 -20.78 13.70
C PHE A 15 28.25 -21.87 14.65
N GLU A 16 28.67 -23.13 14.50
CA GLU A 16 28.28 -24.22 15.41
C GLU A 16 29.04 -24.20 16.75
N ASP A 17 30.25 -23.62 16.77
CA ASP A 17 31.11 -23.58 17.96
C ASP A 17 30.84 -22.43 18.93
N ASN A 18 29.63 -22.19 19.40
CA ASN A 18 29.29 -21.39 20.59
C ASN A 18 28.37 -20.17 20.45
N HIS A 19 27.61 -20.01 19.40
CA HIS A 19 26.63 -18.91 19.40
C HIS A 19 25.25 -19.38 18.93
N SER A 20 24.31 -19.51 19.84
CA SER A 20 22.91 -19.71 19.49
C SER A 20 22.42 -18.56 18.62
N LEU A 21 21.95 -18.90 17.41
CA LEU A 21 21.20 -17.97 16.59
C LEU A 21 19.86 -17.71 17.27
N ILE A 22 19.62 -16.49 17.68
CA ILE A 22 18.34 -16.08 18.20
C ILE A 22 17.47 -15.47 17.10
N HIS A 23 16.21 -15.82 17.11
CA HIS A 23 15.22 -15.16 16.28
C HIS A 23 14.87 -13.82 16.90
N PHE A 24 15.21 -12.74 16.21
CA PHE A 24 14.91 -11.37 16.61
C PHE A 24 13.70 -10.86 15.85
N GLU A 25 12.65 -10.52 16.55
CA GLU A 25 11.44 -9.93 15.99
C GLU A 25 11.06 -8.70 16.82
N LEU A 26 10.73 -7.61 16.13
CA LEU A 26 10.22 -6.42 16.80
C LEU A 26 8.80 -6.65 17.30
N THR A 27 8.54 -6.27 18.53
CA THR A 27 7.18 -6.17 19.05
C THR A 27 6.39 -5.08 18.30
N ALA A 28 5.07 -5.15 18.36
CA ALA A 28 4.21 -4.12 17.76
C ALA A 28 4.55 -2.70 18.26
N THR A 29 4.87 -2.57 19.55
CA THR A 29 5.27 -1.29 20.16
C THR A 29 6.60 -0.78 19.61
N GLN A 30 7.58 -1.66 19.48
CA GLN A 30 8.88 -1.30 18.90
C GLN A 30 8.76 -0.92 17.42
N TRP A 31 7.89 -1.62 16.66
CA TRP A 31 7.58 -1.27 15.29
C TRP A 31 7.00 0.14 15.17
N LYS A 32 6.00 0.46 15.99
CA LYS A 32 5.36 1.79 15.99
C LYS A 32 6.38 2.88 16.34
N ALA A 33 7.24 2.65 17.34
CA ALA A 33 8.29 3.59 17.71
C ALA A 33 9.28 3.79 16.55
N LEU A 34 9.79 2.70 15.95
CA LEU A 34 10.72 2.76 14.84
C LEU A 34 10.16 3.56 13.66
N VAL A 35 8.93 3.27 13.26
CA VAL A 35 8.27 3.96 12.16
C VAL A 35 8.09 5.44 12.49
N ARG A 36 7.60 5.76 13.67
CA ARG A 36 7.39 7.15 14.12
C ARG A 36 8.68 7.95 14.16
N GLU A 37 9.75 7.40 14.72
CA GLU A 37 11.01 8.11 14.91
C GLU A 37 11.84 8.20 13.63
N HIS A 38 11.80 7.19 12.77
CA HIS A 38 12.78 7.07 11.71
C HIS A 38 12.21 7.12 10.28
N LEU A 39 10.94 6.78 10.08
CA LEU A 39 10.33 6.79 8.74
C LEU A 39 9.35 7.94 8.58
N THR A 40 8.52 8.22 9.58
CA THR A 40 7.53 9.30 9.53
C THR A 40 8.13 10.65 9.14
N PRO A 41 9.26 11.14 9.72
CA PRO A 41 9.81 12.43 9.33
C PRO A 41 10.21 12.50 7.86
N ILE A 42 10.68 11.37 7.29
CA ILE A 42 11.04 11.31 5.88
C ILE A 42 9.78 11.33 5.01
N ILE A 43 8.78 10.52 5.34
CA ILE A 43 7.53 10.42 4.58
C ILE A 43 6.79 11.75 4.58
N GLU A 44 6.66 12.38 5.74
CA GLU A 44 5.96 13.66 5.88
C GLU A 44 6.63 14.77 5.06
N LYS A 45 7.96 14.87 5.15
CA LYS A 45 8.73 15.86 4.40
C LYS A 45 8.67 15.64 2.89
N GLU A 46 8.95 14.41 2.44
CA GLU A 46 9.12 14.12 1.01
C GLU A 46 7.79 14.02 0.24
N LEU A 47 6.70 13.66 0.91
CA LEU A 47 5.40 13.43 0.28
C LEU A 47 4.33 14.45 0.67
N GLN A 48 4.65 15.39 1.57
CA GLN A 48 3.73 16.43 2.07
C GLN A 48 2.44 15.82 2.64
N VAL A 49 2.61 14.88 3.55
CA VAL A 49 1.53 14.16 4.24
C VAL A 49 1.78 14.20 5.74
N LYS A 50 0.77 13.83 6.55
CA LYS A 50 0.90 13.71 8.00
C LYS A 50 0.48 12.33 8.47
N GLN A 51 1.08 11.84 9.54
CA GLN A 51 0.68 10.57 10.14
C GLN A 51 -0.70 10.70 10.77
N ILE A 52 -1.66 9.89 10.29
CA ILE A 52 -3.06 9.87 10.78
C ILE A 52 -3.38 8.60 11.57
N ALA A 53 -2.57 7.57 11.45
CA ALA A 53 -2.63 6.32 12.22
C ALA A 53 -1.23 5.69 12.29
N ASP A 54 -1.05 4.65 13.12
CA ASP A 54 0.27 4.07 13.42
C ASP A 54 1.16 3.80 12.19
N PHE A 55 0.58 3.40 11.07
CA PHE A 55 1.31 3.04 9.85
C PHE A 55 0.68 3.68 8.61
N VAL A 56 -0.03 4.80 8.79
CA VAL A 56 -0.74 5.47 7.69
C VAL A 56 -0.51 6.97 7.75
N TRP A 57 -0.19 7.53 6.60
CA TRP A 57 0.00 8.97 6.39
C TRP A 57 -0.96 9.44 5.30
N ALA A 58 -1.49 10.63 5.45
CA ALA A 58 -2.35 11.25 4.44
C ALA A 58 -2.13 12.76 4.33
N SER A 59 -2.42 13.31 3.13
CA SER A 59 -2.59 14.75 2.97
C SER A 59 -3.98 15.18 3.39
N GLU A 60 -4.22 16.49 3.45
CA GLU A 60 -5.57 17.04 3.43
C GLU A 60 -6.25 16.70 2.08
N TYR A 61 -7.58 16.76 2.05
CA TYR A 61 -8.33 16.69 0.80
C TYR A 61 -8.11 17.97 0.00
N ASN A 62 -7.87 17.83 -1.29
CA ASN A 62 -7.81 18.95 -2.21
C ASN A 62 -9.21 19.35 -2.70
N SER A 63 -9.28 20.41 -3.54
CA SER A 63 -10.52 20.91 -4.13
C SER A 63 -11.28 19.90 -5.01
N LEU A 64 -10.63 18.82 -5.41
CA LEU A 64 -11.23 17.71 -6.15
C LEU A 64 -11.77 16.59 -5.24
N GLY A 65 -11.74 16.75 -3.93
CA GLY A 65 -12.18 15.75 -2.98
C GLY A 65 -11.28 14.51 -2.94
N MET A 66 -10.00 14.66 -3.27
CA MET A 66 -9.02 13.59 -3.25
C MET A 66 -7.82 13.93 -2.37
N ARG A 67 -7.23 12.93 -1.73
CA ARG A 67 -6.02 13.06 -0.92
C ARG A 67 -5.05 11.91 -1.13
N LYS A 68 -3.77 12.20 -0.94
CA LYS A 68 -2.72 11.18 -0.90
C LYS A 68 -2.89 10.31 0.35
N VAL A 69 -2.72 9.00 0.20
CA VAL A 69 -2.64 8.07 1.33
C VAL A 69 -1.47 7.14 1.12
N ILE A 70 -0.59 7.07 2.09
CA ILE A 70 0.53 6.14 2.13
C ILE A 70 0.32 5.25 3.34
N SER A 71 0.50 3.95 3.19
CA SER A 71 0.41 3.02 4.31
C SER A 71 1.51 1.96 4.23
N PHE A 72 1.91 1.52 5.40
CA PHE A 72 2.73 0.35 5.56
C PHE A 72 1.85 -0.88 5.40
N PHE A 73 2.15 -1.72 4.40
CA PHE A 73 1.31 -2.83 4.00
C PHE A 73 2.01 -4.16 4.25
N TYR A 74 1.38 -5.01 5.08
CA TYR A 74 1.85 -6.36 5.35
C TYR A 74 1.25 -7.35 4.35
N LEU A 75 2.09 -8.06 3.62
CA LEU A 75 1.67 -9.12 2.70
C LEU A 75 1.70 -10.50 3.37
N ASN A 76 2.60 -10.68 4.33
CA ASN A 76 2.66 -11.83 5.20
C ASN A 76 3.40 -11.46 6.50
N ASN A 77 3.47 -12.39 7.43
CA ASN A 77 4.05 -12.14 8.75
C ASN A 77 5.55 -11.79 8.75
N ALA A 78 6.27 -11.97 7.65
CA ALA A 78 7.71 -11.76 7.58
C ALA A 78 8.12 -10.58 6.70
N TYR A 79 7.26 -10.16 5.78
CA TYR A 79 7.57 -9.15 4.79
C TYR A 79 6.48 -8.08 4.74
N ALA A 80 6.91 -6.84 4.55
CA ALA A 80 6.03 -5.71 4.39
C ALA A 80 6.60 -4.75 3.34
N THR A 81 5.74 -3.91 2.78
CA THR A 81 6.12 -2.83 1.87
C THR A 81 5.20 -1.64 2.05
N PHE A 82 5.43 -0.59 1.30
CA PHE A 82 4.52 0.54 1.26
C PHE A 82 3.46 0.35 0.19
N LYS A 83 2.24 0.74 0.54
CA LYS A 83 1.13 0.97 -0.36
C LYS A 83 0.90 2.48 -0.44
N TRP A 84 0.69 3.01 -1.62
CA TRP A 84 0.39 4.42 -1.84
C TRP A 84 -0.70 4.58 -2.89
N GLY A 85 -1.46 5.66 -2.79
CA GLY A 85 -2.55 5.92 -3.72
C GLY A 85 -3.46 7.03 -3.25
N TRP A 86 -4.64 7.10 -3.85
CA TRP A 86 -5.61 8.12 -3.62
C TRP A 86 -6.80 7.62 -2.81
N ASN A 87 -7.22 8.41 -1.83
CA ASN A 87 -8.52 8.31 -1.21
C ASN A 87 -9.41 9.44 -1.75
N PHE A 88 -10.63 9.11 -2.12
CA PHE A 88 -11.64 10.03 -2.61
C PHE A 88 -12.78 10.09 -1.62
N GLU A 89 -13.21 11.29 -1.22
CA GLU A 89 -14.31 11.45 -0.29
C GLU A 89 -15.68 11.08 -0.90
N PHE A 90 -15.76 11.05 -2.23
CA PHE A 90 -16.97 10.70 -2.98
C PHE A 90 -17.01 9.24 -3.49
N ILE A 91 -16.02 8.42 -3.20
CA ILE A 91 -16.04 6.98 -3.50
C ILE A 91 -16.29 6.21 -2.20
N PRO A 92 -17.36 5.44 -2.11
CA PRO A 92 -17.62 4.61 -0.94
C PRO A 92 -16.78 3.34 -0.96
N LYS A 93 -16.67 2.68 0.19
CA LYS A 93 -16.06 1.36 0.35
C LYS A 93 -17.06 0.36 0.90
N CYS A 94 -16.85 -0.91 0.57
CA CYS A 94 -17.53 -2.01 1.26
C CYS A 94 -16.87 -2.28 2.61
N SER A 95 -17.65 -2.40 3.66
CA SER A 95 -17.21 -2.76 5.00
C SER A 95 -18.16 -3.80 5.58
N GLY A 96 -17.77 -5.07 5.51
CA GLY A 96 -18.66 -6.19 5.77
C GLY A 96 -19.83 -6.21 4.76
N SER A 97 -21.06 -6.20 5.26
CA SER A 97 -22.29 -6.16 4.45
C SER A 97 -22.79 -4.75 4.11
N LYS A 98 -22.01 -3.71 4.40
CA LYS A 98 -22.44 -2.32 4.22
C LYS A 98 -21.49 -1.54 3.31
N VAL A 99 -22.06 -0.68 2.48
CA VAL A 99 -21.33 0.29 1.67
C VAL A 99 -21.36 1.65 2.37
N VAL A 100 -20.19 2.13 2.79
CA VAL A 100 -20.03 3.34 3.59
C VAL A 100 -19.08 4.34 2.93
N TRP A 101 -19.28 5.62 3.19
CA TRP A 101 -18.37 6.66 2.72
C TRP A 101 -17.03 6.60 3.49
N ALA A 102 -15.92 6.76 2.76
CA ALA A 102 -14.57 6.78 3.32
C ALA A 102 -13.99 8.21 3.32
N ARG A 103 -14.73 9.16 3.90
CA ARG A 103 -14.51 10.62 3.78
C ARG A 103 -14.14 11.33 5.09
N THR A 104 -13.84 10.61 6.15
CA THR A 104 -13.39 11.23 7.40
C THR A 104 -11.89 11.46 7.39
N ASP A 105 -11.41 12.46 8.16
CA ASP A 105 -9.97 12.77 8.27
C ASP A 105 -9.14 11.57 8.75
N LYS A 106 -9.76 10.69 9.53
CA LYS A 106 -9.15 9.44 10.00
C LYS A 106 -9.30 8.26 9.04
N SER A 107 -9.90 8.44 7.86
CA SER A 107 -10.04 7.35 6.90
C SER A 107 -8.68 6.91 6.37
N ILE A 108 -8.32 5.67 6.61
CA ILE A 108 -7.09 5.05 6.12
C ILE A 108 -7.28 4.35 4.77
N TYR A 109 -8.46 4.47 4.19
CA TYR A 109 -8.81 3.73 2.99
C TYR A 109 -8.19 4.34 1.73
N THR A 110 -7.82 3.50 0.80
CA THR A 110 -7.21 3.87 -0.49
C THR A 110 -8.00 3.21 -1.61
N HIS A 111 -8.58 4.01 -2.52
CA HIS A 111 -9.45 3.52 -3.59
C HIS A 111 -8.67 3.12 -4.84
N VAL A 112 -7.73 3.95 -5.26
CA VAL A 112 -6.83 3.68 -6.39
C VAL A 112 -5.42 3.70 -5.85
N TYR A 113 -4.71 2.58 -5.91
CA TYR A 113 -3.43 2.45 -5.25
C TYR A 113 -2.44 1.55 -6.00
N GLU A 114 -1.20 1.68 -5.61
CA GLU A 114 -0.07 0.86 -6.02
C GLU A 114 0.59 0.19 -4.81
N LEU A 115 1.20 -0.95 -5.08
CA LEU A 115 2.16 -1.60 -4.21
C LEU A 115 3.52 -1.62 -4.91
N SER A 116 4.58 -1.86 -4.17
CA SER A 116 5.86 -2.16 -4.80
C SER A 116 5.72 -3.39 -5.69
N LYS A 117 5.99 -3.23 -6.99
CA LYS A 117 5.92 -4.32 -7.97
C LYS A 117 6.90 -5.45 -7.72
N ASP A 118 7.87 -5.21 -6.86
CA ASP A 118 8.86 -6.21 -6.43
C ASP A 118 8.23 -7.34 -5.59
N PHE A 119 7.00 -7.14 -5.12
CA PHE A 119 6.28 -8.12 -4.32
C PHE A 119 5.47 -9.13 -5.14
N TYR A 120 5.07 -8.75 -6.35
CA TYR A 120 4.24 -9.58 -7.22
C TYR A 120 4.89 -9.77 -8.57
N ASN A 121 4.68 -10.94 -9.16
CA ASN A 121 4.94 -11.16 -10.58
C ASN A 121 3.88 -10.44 -11.42
N SER A 122 4.15 -10.32 -12.72
CA SER A 122 3.21 -9.69 -13.65
C SER A 122 1.85 -10.37 -13.75
N ASP A 123 1.75 -11.64 -13.35
CA ASP A 123 0.51 -12.43 -13.28
C ASP A 123 -0.24 -12.29 -11.96
N GLY A 124 0.21 -11.40 -11.05
CA GLY A 124 -0.38 -11.19 -9.74
C GLY A 124 0.03 -12.18 -8.66
N THR A 125 0.88 -13.16 -8.98
CA THR A 125 1.41 -14.11 -7.99
C THR A 125 2.55 -13.51 -7.17
N ASN A 126 2.74 -14.01 -5.94
CA ASN A 126 3.84 -13.54 -5.09
C ASN A 126 5.20 -13.86 -5.72
N ARG A 127 6.08 -12.87 -5.78
CA ARG A 127 7.46 -13.07 -6.18
C ARG A 127 8.20 -13.98 -5.20
N LYS A 128 9.26 -14.62 -5.69
CA LYS A 128 10.19 -15.37 -4.85
C LYS A 128 10.77 -14.44 -3.80
N LYS A 129 10.88 -14.90 -2.56
CA LYS A 129 11.36 -14.16 -1.39
C LYS A 129 12.69 -13.42 -1.63
N ARG A 130 13.61 -14.02 -2.42
CA ARG A 130 14.92 -13.45 -2.72
C ARG A 130 14.86 -12.19 -3.58
N GLU A 131 13.93 -12.11 -4.53
CA GLU A 131 13.76 -10.96 -5.42
C GLU A 131 13.06 -9.81 -4.72
N ALA A 132 12.18 -10.13 -3.77
CA ALA A 132 11.46 -9.14 -2.98
C ALA A 132 12.32 -8.51 -1.88
N TYR A 133 13.35 -9.20 -1.42
CA TYR A 133 14.15 -8.82 -0.25
C TYR A 133 14.81 -7.43 -0.39
N ASP A 134 15.32 -7.09 -1.55
CA ASP A 134 16.07 -5.84 -1.75
C ASP A 134 15.21 -4.58 -1.67
N ARG A 135 13.88 -4.71 -1.80
CA ARG A 135 12.93 -3.59 -1.94
C ARG A 135 11.74 -3.65 -1.00
N THR A 136 11.76 -4.61 -0.09
CA THR A 136 10.74 -4.80 0.93
C THR A 136 11.34 -4.69 2.32
N ILE A 137 10.48 -4.50 3.29
CA ILE A 137 10.86 -4.46 4.68
C ILE A 137 10.76 -5.87 5.25
N VAL A 138 11.83 -6.35 5.83
CA VAL A 138 11.88 -7.62 6.53
C VAL A 138 11.70 -7.37 8.02
N SER A 139 10.71 -8.01 8.63
CA SER A 139 10.38 -7.82 10.04
C SER A 139 11.01 -8.85 10.98
N ARG A 140 11.67 -9.86 10.42
CA ARG A 140 12.31 -10.94 11.19
C ARG A 140 13.79 -11.05 10.84
N TYR A 141 14.61 -11.14 11.87
CA TYR A 141 16.06 -11.26 11.75
C TYR A 141 16.55 -12.43 12.58
N PHE A 142 17.48 -13.20 12.01
CA PHE A 142 18.25 -14.18 12.76
C PHE A 142 19.60 -13.56 13.09
N VAL A 143 19.94 -13.50 14.37
CA VAL A 143 21.15 -12.85 14.85
C VAL A 143 21.85 -13.68 15.91
N ILE A 144 23.15 -13.54 15.97
CA ILE A 144 23.94 -14.08 17.07
C ILE A 144 23.64 -13.21 18.30
N GLU A 145 23.38 -13.84 19.43
CA GLU A 145 22.94 -13.16 20.67
C GLU A 145 23.81 -11.96 21.05
N LYS A 146 25.14 -12.09 20.97
CA LYS A 146 26.08 -10.98 21.23
C LYS A 146 25.86 -9.75 20.34
N ASN A 147 25.21 -9.90 19.18
CA ASN A 147 24.97 -8.84 18.22
C ASN A 147 23.55 -8.25 18.30
N ALA A 148 22.70 -8.75 19.20
CA ALA A 148 21.31 -8.33 19.31
C ALA A 148 21.14 -6.80 19.46
N LYS A 149 22.03 -6.13 20.19
CA LYS A 149 22.01 -4.66 20.36
C LYS A 149 22.20 -3.88 19.04
N ASN A 150 22.86 -4.46 18.06
CA ASN A 150 23.11 -3.82 16.76
C ASN A 150 21.99 -4.07 15.73
N VAL A 151 21.11 -5.02 16.01
CA VAL A 151 20.05 -5.44 15.07
C VAL A 151 19.08 -4.30 14.80
N ILE A 152 18.64 -3.59 15.83
CA ILE A 152 17.71 -2.45 15.66
C ILE A 152 18.33 -1.39 14.73
N LYS A 153 19.62 -1.07 14.89
CA LYS A 153 20.30 -0.13 13.99
C LYS A 153 20.29 -0.62 12.53
N LYS A 154 20.53 -1.92 12.33
CA LYS A 154 20.47 -2.54 11.00
C LYS A 154 19.06 -2.48 10.43
N ILE A 155 18.03 -2.84 11.22
CA ILE A 155 16.62 -2.76 10.83
C ILE A 155 16.30 -1.33 10.38
N VAL A 156 16.59 -0.32 11.17
CA VAL A 156 16.37 1.09 10.83
C VAL A 156 17.06 1.46 9.52
N LYS A 157 18.33 1.06 9.34
CA LYS A 157 19.08 1.34 8.11
C LYS A 157 18.44 0.71 6.88
N ASP A 158 18.04 -0.56 6.99
CA ASP A 158 17.42 -1.29 5.89
C ASP A 158 16.07 -0.68 5.49
N HIS A 159 15.25 -0.27 6.46
CA HIS A 159 13.98 0.38 6.23
C HIS A 159 14.14 1.76 5.57
N LYS A 160 15.07 2.57 6.06
CA LYS A 160 15.40 3.86 5.44
C LYS A 160 15.88 3.69 4.00
N LYS A 161 16.69 2.66 3.73
CA LYS A 161 17.16 2.34 2.38
C LYS A 161 15.99 1.96 1.47
N THR A 162 15.10 1.09 1.93
CA THR A 162 13.91 0.68 1.17
C THR A 162 12.99 1.87 0.88
N LEU A 163 12.69 2.68 1.90
CA LEU A 163 11.89 3.88 1.72
C LEU A 163 12.52 4.83 0.71
N LYS A 164 13.82 5.13 0.86
CA LYS A 164 14.54 6.01 -0.07
C LYS A 164 14.49 5.50 -1.51
N TYR A 165 14.54 4.20 -1.68
CA TYR A 165 14.41 3.57 -2.99
C TYR A 165 13.02 3.74 -3.60
N LEU A 166 11.97 3.65 -2.77
CA LEU A 166 10.58 3.74 -3.24
C LEU A 166 10.09 5.18 -3.44
N LEU A 167 10.65 6.16 -2.74
CA LEU A 167 10.21 7.55 -2.79
C LEU A 167 10.08 8.13 -4.20
N PRO A 168 11.06 7.98 -5.12
CA PRO A 168 10.91 8.50 -6.48
C PRO A 168 9.71 7.89 -7.22
N THR A 169 9.45 6.60 -7.04
CA THR A 169 8.31 5.90 -7.64
C THR A 169 6.98 6.40 -7.06
N ILE A 170 6.93 6.66 -5.76
CA ILE A 170 5.75 7.19 -5.07
C ILE A 170 5.47 8.62 -5.53
N GLN A 171 6.50 9.46 -5.62
CA GLN A 171 6.38 10.84 -6.10
C GLN A 171 5.90 10.90 -7.55
N GLU A 172 6.47 10.05 -8.41
CA GLU A 172 6.06 9.94 -9.81
C GLU A 172 4.61 9.46 -9.95
N TYR A 173 4.19 8.48 -9.13
CA TYR A 173 2.80 8.06 -9.11
C TYR A 173 1.85 9.23 -8.84
N TYR A 174 2.09 10.03 -7.81
CA TYR A 174 1.23 11.16 -7.48
C TYR A 174 1.26 12.25 -8.53
N ARG A 175 2.42 12.52 -9.15
CA ARG A 175 2.54 13.48 -10.24
C ARG A 175 1.79 13.03 -11.50
N SER A 176 1.93 11.75 -11.87
CA SER A 176 1.28 11.16 -13.06
C SER A 176 -0.21 10.88 -12.87
N THR A 177 -0.77 11.11 -11.69
CA THR A 177 -2.18 10.87 -11.34
C THR A 177 -2.79 12.04 -10.56
N GLU A 178 -2.34 13.28 -10.79
CA GLU A 178 -2.78 14.45 -10.04
C GLU A 178 -4.17 14.96 -10.44
N THR A 179 -4.69 14.55 -11.61
CA THR A 179 -6.04 14.89 -12.08
C THR A 179 -6.92 13.66 -12.24
N MET A 180 -8.25 13.87 -12.26
CA MET A 180 -9.21 12.77 -12.43
C MET A 180 -9.06 12.06 -13.78
N GLU A 181 -8.74 12.80 -14.84
CA GLU A 181 -8.52 12.26 -16.18
C GLU A 181 -7.27 11.37 -16.24
N LEU A 182 -6.18 11.78 -15.58
CA LEU A 182 -4.98 10.97 -15.49
C LEU A 182 -5.22 9.70 -14.66
N ILE A 183 -6.02 9.79 -13.60
CA ILE A 183 -6.43 8.63 -12.82
C ILE A 183 -7.28 7.67 -13.66
N LEU A 184 -8.26 8.19 -14.43
CA LEU A 184 -9.06 7.35 -15.31
C LEU A 184 -8.20 6.62 -16.36
N ARG A 185 -7.28 7.33 -17.00
CA ARG A 185 -6.32 6.71 -17.94
C ARG A 185 -5.51 5.60 -17.27
N ARG A 186 -5.04 5.84 -16.04
CA ARG A 186 -4.30 4.82 -15.30
C ARG A 186 -5.17 3.62 -14.92
N ILE A 187 -6.43 3.83 -14.56
CA ILE A 187 -7.38 2.75 -14.31
C ILE A 187 -7.56 1.93 -15.60
N ASP A 188 -7.83 2.58 -16.73
CA ASP A 188 -8.05 1.90 -18.01
C ASP A 188 -6.85 1.04 -18.44
N LEU A 189 -5.64 1.55 -18.27
CA LEU A 189 -4.40 0.81 -18.56
C LEU A 189 -4.19 -0.43 -17.66
N ASN A 190 -4.85 -0.47 -16.52
CA ASN A 190 -4.62 -1.50 -15.50
C ASN A 190 -5.82 -2.44 -15.29
N LEU A 191 -6.98 -2.19 -15.92
CA LEU A 191 -8.18 -3.01 -15.74
C LEU A 191 -7.95 -4.48 -16.06
N GLU A 192 -7.17 -4.78 -17.09
CA GLU A 192 -6.88 -6.14 -17.55
C GLU A 192 -5.54 -6.68 -17.01
N ASN A 193 -4.84 -5.88 -16.20
CA ASN A 193 -3.55 -6.29 -15.66
C ASN A 193 -3.74 -7.15 -14.41
N PRO A 194 -3.33 -8.43 -14.43
CA PRO A 194 -3.47 -9.34 -13.28
C PRO A 194 -2.85 -8.84 -11.98
N TYR A 195 -1.84 -7.96 -12.07
CA TYR A 195 -1.23 -7.33 -10.92
C TYR A 195 -2.23 -6.56 -10.04
N TYR A 196 -3.31 -6.04 -10.63
CA TYR A 196 -4.31 -5.24 -9.92
C TYR A 196 -5.59 -6.01 -9.55
N CYS A 197 -5.65 -7.32 -9.79
CA CYS A 197 -6.82 -8.15 -9.51
C CYS A 197 -7.21 -8.17 -8.01
N PHE A 198 -6.27 -7.88 -7.11
CA PHE A 198 -6.47 -7.83 -5.66
C PHE A 198 -6.95 -6.47 -5.13
N ILE A 199 -7.08 -5.46 -5.99
CA ILE A 199 -7.51 -4.12 -5.57
C ILE A 199 -9.02 -4.13 -5.29
N ASN A 200 -9.41 -3.80 -4.06
CA ASN A 200 -10.80 -3.69 -3.62
C ASN A 200 -11.09 -2.23 -3.20
N PRO A 201 -12.17 -1.60 -3.65
CA PRO A 201 -13.40 -2.12 -4.23
C PRO A 201 -13.33 -2.50 -5.71
N GLY A 202 -12.16 -2.57 -6.25
CA GLY A 202 -11.92 -2.77 -7.66
C GLY A 202 -11.82 -1.45 -8.42
N LEU A 203 -10.95 -1.46 -9.43
CA LEU A 203 -10.73 -0.27 -10.26
C LEU A 203 -12.01 0.16 -11.00
N LEU A 204 -12.88 -0.78 -11.36
CA LEU A 204 -14.15 -0.49 -12.04
C LEU A 204 -15.10 0.36 -11.20
N ILE A 205 -15.24 0.06 -9.90
CA ILE A 205 -16.06 0.89 -8.99
C ILE A 205 -15.48 2.29 -8.90
N SER A 206 -14.16 2.41 -8.71
CA SER A 206 -13.50 3.71 -8.66
C SER A 206 -13.69 4.50 -9.95
N LYS A 207 -13.58 3.83 -11.12
CA LYS A 207 -13.82 4.43 -12.44
C LYS A 207 -15.23 5.00 -12.56
N VAL A 208 -16.25 4.22 -12.21
CA VAL A 208 -17.65 4.62 -12.28
C VAL A 208 -17.92 5.88 -11.45
N PHE A 209 -17.45 5.92 -10.20
CA PHE A 209 -17.65 7.09 -9.33
C PHE A 209 -16.90 8.33 -9.85
N ILE A 210 -15.70 8.18 -10.40
CA ILE A 210 -14.94 9.29 -11.01
C ILE A 210 -15.66 9.80 -12.27
N LEU A 211 -16.16 8.92 -13.15
CA LEU A 211 -16.94 9.30 -14.32
C LEU A 211 -18.21 10.08 -13.93
N TYR A 212 -18.91 9.61 -12.91
CA TYR A 212 -20.10 10.30 -12.40
C TYR A 212 -19.76 11.69 -11.84
N TYR A 213 -18.68 11.79 -11.08
CA TYR A 213 -18.16 13.05 -10.57
C TYR A 213 -17.82 14.06 -11.70
N LEU A 214 -17.24 13.59 -12.80
CA LEU A 214 -16.94 14.36 -14.01
C LEU A 214 -18.19 14.62 -14.88
N LYS A 215 -19.38 14.35 -14.37
CA LYS A 215 -20.68 14.55 -15.03
C LYS A 215 -20.93 13.72 -16.29
N SER A 216 -20.17 12.64 -16.47
CA SER A 216 -20.43 11.62 -17.50
C SER A 216 -21.40 10.56 -16.96
N LYS A 217 -22.59 11.00 -16.53
CA LYS A 217 -23.55 10.18 -15.76
C LYS A 217 -24.05 8.95 -16.51
N GLU A 218 -24.46 9.11 -17.78
CA GLU A 218 -24.97 7.99 -18.60
C GLU A 218 -23.91 6.91 -18.76
N LYS A 219 -22.67 7.31 -19.04
CA LYS A 219 -21.53 6.38 -19.15
C LYS A 219 -21.24 5.69 -17.82
N ALA A 220 -21.24 6.44 -16.72
CA ALA A 220 -21.02 5.89 -15.38
C ALA A 220 -22.07 4.83 -15.01
N ILE A 221 -23.35 5.10 -15.26
CA ILE A 221 -24.45 4.16 -15.00
C ILE A 221 -24.32 2.92 -15.91
N SER A 222 -24.10 3.11 -17.21
CA SER A 222 -23.90 2.01 -18.15
C SER A 222 -22.70 1.13 -17.77
N ASP A 223 -21.59 1.72 -17.32
CA ASP A 223 -20.42 0.95 -16.89
C ASP A 223 -20.67 0.27 -15.53
N PHE A 224 -21.43 0.88 -14.64
CA PHE A 224 -21.84 0.26 -13.37
C PHE A 224 -22.70 -0.99 -13.57
N GLU A 225 -23.65 -0.97 -14.49
CA GLU A 225 -24.54 -2.10 -14.79
C GLU A 225 -23.77 -3.34 -15.28
N LYS A 226 -22.62 -3.15 -15.92
CA LYS A 226 -21.74 -4.23 -16.41
C LYS A 226 -20.90 -4.87 -15.32
N ILE A 227 -20.82 -4.25 -14.13
CA ILE A 227 -20.01 -4.79 -13.02
C ILE A 227 -20.72 -6.00 -12.42
N SER A 228 -20.02 -7.12 -12.38
CA SER A 228 -20.49 -8.30 -11.67
C SER A 228 -20.23 -8.15 -10.17
N PHE A 229 -21.28 -8.29 -9.38
CA PHE A 229 -21.21 -8.31 -7.92
C PHE A 229 -21.57 -9.70 -7.39
N GLN A 230 -20.86 -10.12 -6.36
CA GLN A 230 -21.16 -11.39 -5.67
C GLN A 230 -22.46 -11.32 -4.84
N CYS A 231 -22.95 -10.12 -4.54
CA CYS A 231 -24.12 -9.87 -3.71
C CYS A 231 -24.91 -8.70 -4.28
N GLU A 232 -26.16 -8.96 -4.62
CA GLU A 232 -27.08 -7.94 -5.19
C GLU A 232 -27.37 -6.80 -4.21
N ASP A 233 -27.45 -7.10 -2.91
CA ASP A 233 -27.65 -6.06 -1.89
C ASP A 233 -26.47 -5.06 -1.86
N ILE A 234 -25.25 -5.53 -1.97
CA ILE A 234 -24.06 -4.67 -2.08
C ILE A 234 -24.09 -3.82 -3.36
N LYS A 235 -24.48 -4.40 -4.49
CA LYS A 235 -24.68 -3.67 -5.74
C LYS A 235 -25.68 -2.54 -5.58
N ASN A 236 -26.83 -2.84 -5.00
CA ASN A 236 -27.90 -1.86 -4.75
C ASN A 236 -27.44 -0.74 -3.81
N GLN A 237 -26.64 -1.05 -2.79
CA GLN A 237 -26.08 -0.04 -1.90
C GLN A 237 -25.09 0.88 -2.64
N TYR A 238 -24.20 0.34 -3.50
CA TYR A 238 -23.31 1.15 -4.34
C TYR A 238 -24.11 2.03 -5.30
N TYR A 239 -25.15 1.48 -5.95
CA TYR A 239 -25.99 2.24 -6.87
C TYR A 239 -26.69 3.41 -6.20
N LYS A 240 -27.29 3.20 -5.02
CA LYS A 240 -27.87 4.28 -4.21
C LYS A 240 -26.84 5.35 -3.86
N LYS A 241 -25.61 4.96 -3.53
CA LYS A 241 -24.53 5.92 -3.27
C LYS A 241 -24.13 6.69 -4.52
N LEU A 242 -24.08 6.04 -5.67
CA LEU A 242 -23.78 6.68 -6.95
C LEU A 242 -24.81 7.78 -7.27
N LEU A 243 -26.09 7.45 -7.21
CA LEU A 243 -27.17 8.41 -7.45
C LEU A 243 -27.16 9.57 -6.45
N SER A 244 -26.82 9.32 -5.18
CA SER A 244 -26.72 10.38 -4.16
C SER A 244 -25.56 11.36 -4.37
N MET A 245 -24.69 11.15 -5.36
CA MET A 245 -23.65 12.11 -5.73
C MET A 245 -24.18 13.33 -6.51
N GLU A 246 -25.42 13.36 -6.95
CA GLU A 246 -25.98 14.53 -7.64
C GLU A 246 -25.89 15.81 -6.78
N GLU A 247 -26.08 15.65 -5.48
CA GLU A 247 -26.01 16.73 -4.49
C GLU A 247 -24.61 16.91 -3.90
N TYR A 248 -23.63 16.10 -4.36
CA TYR A 248 -22.30 16.16 -3.79
C TYR A 248 -21.52 17.40 -4.24
N SER A 249 -21.09 18.18 -3.28
CA SER A 249 -20.08 19.23 -3.45
C SER A 249 -18.88 18.94 -2.54
N PRO A 250 -17.65 18.98 -3.04
CA PRO A 250 -16.47 18.83 -2.19
C PRO A 250 -16.52 19.79 -1.01
N LYS A 251 -16.18 19.33 0.17
CA LYS A 251 -15.99 20.20 1.33
C LYS A 251 -14.80 21.11 1.02
N ARG A 252 -15.07 22.40 0.89
CA ARG A 252 -14.06 23.43 0.73
C ARG A 252 -13.35 23.73 2.05
#